data_fb6540e7a364a1a1b700dc642a05c91e
#
_entry.id   fb6540e7a364a1a1b700dc642a05c91e
#
_cell.length_a   1.000
_cell.length_b   1.000
_cell.length_c   1.000
_cell.angle_alpha   90.00
_cell.angle_beta   90.00
_cell.angle_gamma   90.00
#
_symmetry.space_group_name_H-M   'P 1'
#
loop_
_entity.id
_entity.type
_entity.pdbx_description
1 polymer ?
#
loop_
_entity_poly.entity_id
_entity_poly.type
_entity_poly.pdbx_seq_one_letter_code
_entity_poly.pdbx_strand_id
1 'polypeptide(L)'
;VVAIVKIPFGRMRYRAMNTAGGASIGGFANFTRWYVRNGQMDKAQMMTLFDTTDACKSFPSGHTCAAGMSYGLIMLADSLGIKSKGKRAALWICPILFTGIVAVSRIVVGAHFFSDVLMGGTISFLSVMLFREIFILKGANLKAVFAKSKD
;
A
#
# COMPACT_ATOMS: atom_id res chain seq x y z
N VAL A 1 2.12 -4.51 -8.74
CA VAL A 1 0.67 -4.34 -8.44
C VAL A 1 0.33 -2.86 -8.28
N VAL A 2 0.91 -2.12 -7.29
CA VAL A 2 0.56 -0.71 -7.02
C VAL A 2 0.77 0.21 -8.22
N ALA A 3 1.85 0.04 -8.98
CA ALA A 3 2.12 0.86 -10.17
C ALA A 3 1.06 0.67 -11.26
N ILE A 4 0.62 -0.57 -11.48
CA ILE A 4 -0.43 -0.91 -12.46
C ILE A 4 -1.78 -0.29 -12.07
N VAL A 5 -2.10 -0.32 -10.76
CA VAL A 5 -3.36 0.24 -10.25
C VAL A 5 -3.36 1.78 -10.31
N LYS A 6 -2.20 2.44 -10.14
CA LYS A 6 -2.10 3.92 -10.18
C LYS A 6 -2.50 4.52 -11.52
N ILE A 7 -2.13 3.87 -12.62
CA ILE A 7 -2.28 4.41 -13.98
C ILE A 7 -3.76 4.74 -14.30
N PRO A 8 -4.74 3.84 -14.10
CA PRO A 8 -6.12 4.12 -14.51
C PRO A 8 -6.86 5.13 -13.63
N PHE A 9 -6.39 5.38 -12.40
CA PHE A 9 -7.12 6.27 -11.48
C PHE A 9 -6.78 7.74 -11.65
N GLY A 10 -5.54 8.10 -12.00
CA GLY A 10 -5.14 9.48 -12.28
C GLY A 10 -5.49 10.49 -11.18
N ARG A 11 -5.61 10.04 -9.92
CA ARG A 11 -6.04 10.90 -8.81
C ARG A 11 -4.99 11.93 -8.46
N MET A 12 -5.40 13.20 -8.46
CA MET A 12 -4.51 14.32 -8.12
C MET A 12 -4.13 14.29 -6.64
N ARG A 13 -2.89 14.64 -6.33
CA ARG A 13 -2.40 14.79 -4.95
C ARG A 13 -2.92 16.09 -4.34
N TYR A 14 -3.23 16.08 -3.04
CA TYR A 14 -3.74 17.25 -2.34
C TYR A 14 -2.84 18.49 -2.51
N ARG A 15 -1.53 18.33 -2.39
CA ARG A 15 -0.57 19.43 -2.58
C ARG A 15 -0.58 20.03 -3.99
N ALA A 16 -0.91 19.23 -5.02
CA ALA A 16 -1.05 19.71 -6.39
C ALA A 16 -2.36 20.48 -6.61
N MET A 17 -3.43 20.09 -5.90
CA MET A 17 -4.71 20.79 -5.94
C MET A 17 -4.60 22.22 -5.41
N ASN A 18 -3.87 22.44 -4.31
CA ASN A 18 -3.73 23.76 -3.69
C ASN A 18 -2.94 24.76 -4.55
N THR A 19 -2.05 24.27 -5.41
CA THR A 19 -1.26 25.14 -6.30
C THR A 19 -2.03 25.59 -7.53
N ALA A 20 -3.14 24.90 -7.86
CA ALA A 20 -3.74 25.06 -9.16
C ALA A 20 -5.05 25.85 -9.19
N GLY A 21 -5.73 26.01 -8.09
CA GLY A 21 -7.01 26.75 -7.99
C GLY A 21 -8.04 26.42 -9.07
N GLY A 22 -9.22 26.03 -8.71
CA GLY A 22 -10.30 25.76 -9.66
C GLY A 22 -10.79 24.31 -9.70
N ALA A 23 -11.86 24.06 -10.46
CA ALA A 23 -12.53 22.75 -10.49
C ALA A 23 -11.79 21.70 -11.32
N SER A 24 -11.01 22.12 -12.32
CA SER A 24 -10.25 21.23 -13.22
C SER A 24 -8.97 21.88 -13.72
N ILE A 25 -7.98 21.06 -14.07
CA ILE A 25 -6.69 21.47 -14.60
C ILE A 25 -6.32 20.56 -15.75
N GLY A 26 -6.06 21.14 -16.94
CA GLY A 26 -5.70 20.38 -18.13
C GLY A 26 -6.72 19.29 -18.48
N GLY A 27 -8.01 19.50 -18.21
CA GLY A 27 -9.08 18.53 -18.44
C GLY A 27 -9.26 17.47 -17.34
N PHE A 28 -8.43 17.50 -16.27
CA PHE A 28 -8.55 16.58 -15.14
C PHE A 28 -9.25 17.25 -13.97
N ALA A 29 -10.20 16.54 -13.36
CA ALA A 29 -10.86 17.03 -12.16
C ALA A 29 -9.85 17.21 -11.01
N ASN A 30 -9.90 18.37 -10.36
CA ASN A 30 -9.00 18.72 -9.26
C ASN A 30 -9.14 17.74 -8.11
N PHE A 31 -10.38 17.36 -7.76
CA PHE A 31 -10.66 16.32 -6.76
C PHE A 31 -11.51 15.20 -7.37
N THR A 32 -11.06 13.94 -7.15
CA THR A 32 -11.85 12.75 -7.47
C THR A 32 -11.93 11.82 -6.28
N ARG A 33 -13.06 11.15 -6.14
CA ARG A 33 -13.21 10.06 -5.18
C ARG A 33 -12.24 8.93 -5.54
N TRP A 34 -11.80 8.14 -4.57
CA TRP A 34 -10.77 7.10 -4.75
C TRP A 34 -11.15 6.03 -5.80
N TYR A 35 -12.44 5.77 -6.00
CA TYR A 35 -12.97 4.79 -6.95
C TYR A 35 -13.33 5.39 -8.33
N VAL A 36 -13.21 6.69 -8.50
CA VAL A 36 -13.51 7.37 -9.77
C VAL A 36 -12.22 7.52 -10.58
N ARG A 37 -12.27 7.08 -11.84
CA ARG A 37 -11.16 7.26 -12.77
C ARG A 37 -11.14 8.68 -13.30
N ASN A 38 -9.99 9.34 -13.15
CA ASN A 38 -9.77 10.70 -13.66
C ASN A 38 -8.96 10.72 -14.98
N GLY A 39 -8.65 9.53 -15.53
CA GLY A 39 -7.78 9.40 -16.68
C GLY A 39 -6.30 9.44 -16.33
N GLN A 40 -5.45 9.47 -17.34
CA GLN A 40 -4.00 9.51 -17.20
C GLN A 40 -3.46 10.79 -17.85
N MET A 41 -2.89 11.67 -17.04
CA MET A 41 -2.16 12.82 -17.53
C MET A 41 -0.77 12.39 -18.00
N ASP A 42 -0.31 12.88 -19.14
CA ASP A 42 1.03 12.62 -19.64
C ASP A 42 2.09 13.26 -18.74
N LYS A 43 3.29 12.69 -18.73
CA LYS A 43 4.41 13.19 -17.92
C LYS A 43 4.82 14.60 -18.30
N ALA A 44 4.82 14.93 -19.60
CA ALA A 44 5.14 16.26 -20.09
C ALA A 44 4.13 17.29 -19.61
N GLN A 45 2.83 16.96 -19.68
CA GLN A 45 1.76 17.82 -19.15
C GLN A 45 1.88 18.02 -17.63
N MET A 46 2.20 16.96 -16.87
CA MET A 46 2.41 17.10 -15.43
C MET A 46 3.60 18.00 -15.10
N MET A 47 4.71 17.90 -15.86
CA MET A 47 5.86 18.77 -15.68
C MET A 47 5.52 20.23 -15.98
N THR A 48 4.79 20.49 -17.06
CA THR A 48 4.40 21.85 -17.45
C THR A 48 3.44 22.50 -16.44
N LEU A 49 2.49 21.74 -15.90
CA LEU A 49 1.44 22.29 -15.03
C LEU A 49 1.82 22.30 -13.54
N PHE A 50 2.67 21.40 -13.09
CA PHE A 50 2.93 21.15 -11.66
C PHE A 50 4.41 21.06 -11.29
N ASP A 51 5.31 21.21 -12.25
CA ASP A 51 6.77 21.00 -12.06
C ASP A 51 7.10 19.64 -11.41
N THR A 52 6.30 18.61 -11.73
CA THR A 52 6.47 17.25 -11.21
C THR A 52 5.81 16.21 -12.12
N THR A 53 6.34 14.99 -12.13
CA THR A 53 5.82 13.87 -12.91
C THR A 53 4.86 12.97 -12.11
N ASP A 54 4.49 13.36 -10.89
CA ASP A 54 3.72 12.51 -9.98
C ASP A 54 2.44 13.14 -9.41
N ALA A 55 2.08 14.36 -9.89
CA ALA A 55 0.91 15.12 -9.44
C ALA A 55 -0.39 14.30 -9.47
N CYS A 56 -0.61 13.51 -10.53
CA CYS A 56 -1.81 12.69 -10.72
C CYS A 56 -1.59 11.21 -10.34
N LYS A 57 -0.72 10.90 -9.39
CA LYS A 57 -0.41 9.52 -8.95
C LYS A 57 -0.67 9.32 -7.45
N SER A 58 -1.77 9.89 -6.94
CA SER A 58 -2.10 9.80 -5.52
C SER A 58 -2.53 8.40 -5.11
N PHE A 59 -3.49 7.80 -5.80
CA PHE A 59 -4.11 6.53 -5.41
C PHE A 59 -3.52 5.31 -6.14
N PRO A 60 -3.28 4.19 -5.45
CA PRO A 60 -3.09 4.04 -4.00
C PRO A 60 -1.69 4.50 -3.56
N SER A 61 -1.48 4.69 -2.23
CA SER A 61 -0.18 5.12 -1.70
C SER A 61 0.88 4.04 -1.83
N GLY A 62 1.89 4.30 -2.68
CA GLY A 62 3.03 3.38 -2.85
C GLY A 62 3.95 3.32 -1.63
N HIS A 63 4.15 4.45 -0.94
CA HIS A 63 4.97 4.49 0.28
C HIS A 63 4.35 3.67 1.41
N THR A 64 3.04 3.80 1.62
CA THR A 64 2.33 3.00 2.62
C THR A 64 2.32 1.52 2.25
N CYS A 65 2.17 1.20 0.96
CA CYS A 65 2.27 -0.18 0.49
C CYS A 65 3.67 -0.76 0.71
N ALA A 66 4.73 0.00 0.43
CA ALA A 66 6.11 -0.42 0.69
C ALA A 66 6.38 -0.59 2.20
N ALA A 67 5.93 0.36 3.04
CA ALA A 67 6.02 0.21 4.49
C ALA A 67 5.28 -1.04 4.99
N GLY A 68 4.15 -1.38 4.38
CA GLY A 68 3.38 -2.59 4.67
C GLY A 68 4.11 -3.91 4.36
N MET A 69 5.22 -3.89 3.62
CA MET A 69 6.09 -5.08 3.51
C MET A 69 6.65 -5.52 4.87
N SER A 70 6.73 -4.60 5.85
CA SER A 70 7.08 -4.92 7.24
C SER A 70 6.13 -5.93 7.90
N TYR A 71 4.90 -6.11 7.39
CA TYR A 71 3.98 -7.17 7.83
C TYR A 71 4.57 -8.58 7.63
N GLY A 72 5.63 -8.72 6.81
CA GLY A 72 6.42 -9.94 6.72
C GLY A 72 7.00 -10.42 8.05
N LEU A 73 7.20 -9.52 9.02
CA LEU A 73 7.61 -9.88 10.39
C LEU A 73 6.58 -10.78 11.10
N ILE A 74 5.30 -10.67 10.74
CA ILE A 74 4.24 -11.54 11.26
C ILE A 74 4.48 -12.98 10.80
N MET A 75 4.90 -13.17 9.55
CA MET A 75 5.24 -14.48 9.00
C MET A 75 6.45 -15.08 9.72
N LEU A 76 7.40 -14.26 10.11
CA LEU A 76 8.62 -14.69 10.81
C LEU A 76 8.30 -15.36 12.14
N ALA A 77 7.28 -14.86 12.85
CA ALA A 77 6.83 -15.45 14.12
C ALA A 77 6.43 -16.92 13.98
N ASP A 78 5.75 -17.25 12.88
CA ASP A 78 5.28 -18.60 12.60
C ASP A 78 6.40 -19.47 12.02
N SER A 79 7.20 -18.94 11.09
CA SER A 79 8.33 -19.67 10.47
C SER A 79 9.39 -20.10 11.49
N LEU A 80 9.69 -19.24 12.48
CA LEU A 80 10.67 -19.55 13.54
C LEU A 80 10.05 -20.26 14.74
N GLY A 81 8.77 -20.58 14.74
CA GLY A 81 8.08 -21.25 15.83
C GLY A 81 8.14 -20.50 17.16
N ILE A 82 8.09 -19.15 17.11
CA ILE A 82 8.19 -18.32 18.31
C ILE A 82 6.98 -18.55 19.22
N LYS A 83 7.21 -19.17 20.38
CA LYS A 83 6.16 -19.51 21.37
C LYS A 83 5.86 -18.37 22.36
N SER A 84 6.79 -17.46 22.58
CA SER A 84 6.63 -16.33 23.52
C SER A 84 5.53 -15.38 23.05
N LYS A 85 4.49 -15.22 23.87
CA LYS A 85 3.35 -14.34 23.59
C LYS A 85 3.79 -12.88 23.37
N GLY A 86 4.71 -12.38 24.20
CA GLY A 86 5.22 -11.02 24.09
C GLY A 86 5.98 -10.78 22.78
N LYS A 87 6.87 -11.69 22.37
CA LYS A 87 7.59 -11.60 21.10
C LYS A 87 6.63 -11.66 19.90
N ARG A 88 5.63 -12.54 19.95
CA ARG A 88 4.59 -12.60 18.90
C ARG A 88 3.79 -11.30 18.82
N ALA A 89 3.36 -10.76 19.96
CA ALA A 89 2.65 -9.48 20.01
C ALA A 89 3.49 -8.35 19.41
N ALA A 90 4.78 -8.27 19.74
CA ALA A 90 5.68 -7.26 19.17
C ALA A 90 5.78 -7.40 17.63
N LEU A 91 5.92 -8.61 17.11
CA LEU A 91 5.99 -8.87 15.65
C LEU A 91 4.69 -8.54 14.91
N TRP A 92 3.56 -8.43 15.59
CA TRP A 92 2.30 -7.93 15.04
C TRP A 92 2.17 -6.41 15.17
N ILE A 93 2.46 -5.87 16.36
CA ILE A 93 2.23 -4.46 16.67
C ILE A 93 3.24 -3.56 15.97
N CYS A 94 4.53 -3.89 15.98
CA CYS A 94 5.57 -3.04 15.39
C CYS A 94 5.35 -2.74 13.91
N PRO A 95 5.07 -3.70 13.01
CA PRO A 95 4.84 -3.40 11.60
C PRO A 95 3.54 -2.61 11.36
N ILE A 96 2.50 -2.81 12.18
CA ILE A 96 1.27 -2.03 12.10
C ILE A 96 1.55 -0.57 12.47
N LEU A 97 2.24 -0.33 13.58
CA LEU A 97 2.61 1.03 14.00
C LEU A 97 3.52 1.70 12.97
N PHE A 98 4.54 0.99 12.47
CA PHE A 98 5.45 1.53 11.46
C PHE A 98 4.70 1.95 10.19
N THR A 99 3.83 1.08 9.67
CA THR A 99 3.01 1.39 8.49
C THR A 99 2.05 2.55 8.76
N GLY A 100 1.48 2.63 9.96
CA GLY A 100 0.63 3.73 10.41
C GLY A 100 1.37 5.07 10.45
N ILE A 101 2.58 5.09 11.00
CA ILE A 101 3.42 6.30 11.05
C ILE A 101 3.73 6.78 9.63
N VAL A 102 4.13 5.87 8.73
CA VAL A 102 4.36 6.22 7.32
C VAL A 102 3.08 6.73 6.67
N ALA A 103 1.92 6.10 6.91
CA ALA A 103 0.64 6.55 6.37
C ALA A 103 0.31 7.98 6.80
N VAL A 104 0.41 8.28 8.10
CA VAL A 104 0.19 9.64 8.64
C VAL A 104 1.15 10.64 8.02
N SER A 105 2.44 10.31 7.91
CA SER A 105 3.42 11.20 7.29
C SER A 105 3.05 11.58 5.85
N ARG A 106 2.46 10.65 5.07
CA ARG A 106 2.04 10.91 3.68
C ARG A 106 0.82 11.81 3.59
N ILE A 107 -0.07 11.75 4.58
CA ILE A 107 -1.22 12.66 4.69
C ILE A 107 -0.75 14.06 5.07
N VAL A 108 0.10 14.18 6.09
CA VAL A 108 0.60 15.47 6.59
C VAL A 108 1.35 16.25 5.50
N VAL A 109 2.16 15.57 4.69
CA VAL A 109 2.88 16.19 3.56
C VAL A 109 1.94 16.54 2.38
N GLY A 110 0.63 16.22 2.45
CA GLY A 110 -0.32 16.45 1.36
C GLY A 110 -0.07 15.58 0.11
N ALA A 111 0.73 14.51 0.24
CA ALA A 111 1.05 13.64 -0.88
C ALA A 111 -0.08 12.65 -1.20
N HIS A 112 -0.88 12.30 -0.20
CA HIS A 112 -1.94 11.29 -0.29
C HIS A 112 -3.13 11.65 0.58
N PHE A 113 -4.32 11.20 0.19
CA PHE A 113 -5.51 11.23 1.01
C PHE A 113 -5.57 10.00 1.93
N PHE A 114 -6.41 10.06 2.97
CA PHE A 114 -6.61 8.94 3.90
C PHE A 114 -6.96 7.63 3.16
N SER A 115 -7.86 7.68 2.18
CA SER A 115 -8.23 6.52 1.37
C SER A 115 -7.05 5.91 0.59
N ASP A 116 -6.08 6.73 0.16
CA ASP A 116 -4.93 6.26 -0.62
C ASP A 116 -3.97 5.45 0.26
N VAL A 117 -3.74 5.93 1.49
CA VAL A 117 -2.86 5.25 2.45
C VAL A 117 -3.54 4.00 3.02
N LEU A 118 -4.84 4.07 3.31
CA LEU A 118 -5.61 2.92 3.77
C LEU A 118 -5.57 1.80 2.74
N MET A 119 -5.84 2.09 1.47
CA MET A 119 -5.79 1.09 0.40
C MET A 119 -4.38 0.52 0.23
N GLY A 120 -3.34 1.36 0.26
CA GLY A 120 -1.95 0.92 0.15
C GLY A 120 -1.56 -0.05 1.28
N GLY A 121 -1.92 0.28 2.52
CA GLY A 121 -1.69 -0.58 3.69
C GLY A 121 -2.48 -1.89 3.63
N THR A 122 -3.76 -1.81 3.24
CA THR A 122 -4.63 -2.99 3.12
C THR A 122 -4.14 -3.97 2.06
N ILE A 123 -3.73 -3.48 0.88
CA ILE A 123 -3.17 -4.34 -0.18
C ILE A 123 -1.96 -5.11 0.34
N SER A 124 -1.02 -4.44 1.03
CA SER A 124 0.15 -5.10 1.59
C SER A 124 -0.21 -6.11 2.68
N PHE A 125 -1.10 -5.73 3.60
CA PHE A 125 -1.54 -6.62 4.67
C PHE A 125 -2.17 -7.89 4.11
N LEU A 126 -3.15 -7.75 3.21
CA LEU A 126 -3.84 -8.90 2.61
C LEU A 126 -2.87 -9.78 1.79
N SER A 127 -1.93 -9.15 1.05
CA SER A 127 -0.91 -9.90 0.32
C SER A 127 -0.05 -10.74 1.26
N VAL A 128 0.46 -10.15 2.34
CA VAL A 128 1.28 -10.87 3.32
C VAL A 128 0.47 -11.97 4.03
N MET A 129 -0.80 -11.72 4.40
CA MET A 129 -1.64 -12.73 5.01
C MET A 129 -1.92 -13.90 4.05
N LEU A 130 -2.14 -13.61 2.77
CA LEU A 130 -2.32 -14.64 1.75
C LEU A 130 -1.05 -15.49 1.57
N PHE A 131 0.12 -14.86 1.48
CA PHE A 131 1.41 -15.57 1.42
C PHE A 131 1.65 -16.43 2.67
N ARG A 132 1.36 -15.88 3.85
CA ARG A 132 1.45 -16.61 5.11
C ARG A 132 0.58 -17.87 5.09
N GLU A 133 -0.66 -17.74 4.67
CA GLU A 133 -1.60 -18.87 4.59
C GLU A 133 -1.09 -19.96 3.63
N ILE A 134 -0.67 -19.57 2.42
CA ILE A 134 -0.27 -20.52 1.38
C ILE A 134 1.06 -21.19 1.73
N PHE A 135 2.09 -20.42 2.07
CA PHE A 135 3.45 -20.95 2.15
C PHE A 135 3.84 -21.44 3.54
N ILE A 136 3.27 -20.87 4.60
CA ILE A 136 3.64 -21.26 5.97
C ILE A 136 2.62 -22.25 6.53
N LEU A 137 1.35 -21.90 6.60
CA LEU A 137 0.34 -22.73 7.26
C LEU A 137 -0.02 -23.96 6.42
N LYS A 138 -0.35 -23.79 5.14
CA LYS A 138 -0.67 -24.92 4.25
C LYS A 138 0.58 -25.70 3.83
N GLY A 139 1.71 -25.03 3.61
CA GLY A 139 2.96 -25.67 3.30
C GLY A 139 3.49 -26.59 4.41
N ALA A 140 3.28 -26.21 5.67
CA ALA A 140 3.62 -27.06 6.80
C ALA A 140 2.70 -28.30 6.88
N ASN A 141 1.40 -28.15 6.61
CA ASN A 141 0.46 -29.26 6.55
C ASN A 141 0.78 -30.25 5.43
N LEU A 142 1.16 -29.75 4.24
CA LEU A 142 1.59 -30.61 3.11
C LEU A 142 2.85 -31.41 3.46
N LYS A 143 3.87 -30.78 4.08
CA LYS A 143 5.07 -31.50 4.52
C LYS A 143 4.74 -32.61 5.53
N ALA A 144 3.82 -32.37 6.46
CA ALA A 144 3.36 -33.37 7.43
C ALA A 144 2.64 -34.55 6.75
N VAL A 145 1.82 -34.30 5.74
CA VAL A 145 1.13 -35.33 4.95
C VAL A 145 2.14 -36.18 4.18
N PHE A 146 3.12 -35.58 3.52
CA PHE A 146 4.15 -36.32 2.77
C PHE A 146 5.14 -37.06 3.68
N ALA A 147 5.40 -36.59 4.89
CA ALA A 147 6.19 -37.35 5.87
C ALA A 147 5.49 -38.63 6.31
N LYS A 148 4.17 -38.55 6.57
CA LYS A 148 3.34 -39.68 7.00
C LYS A 148 3.10 -40.73 5.90
N SER A 149 3.28 -40.38 4.62
CA SER A 149 3.15 -41.30 3.47
C SER A 149 4.42 -42.11 3.20
N LYS A 150 5.51 -41.90 3.95
CA LYS A 150 6.79 -42.64 3.79
C LYS A 150 7.01 -43.73 4.85
N ASP A 151 6.13 -43.77 5.85
CA ASP A 151 6.02 -44.83 6.86
C ASP A 151 4.90 -45.82 6.46
#